data_d1327194b5ec603e31c3ad6e630699b5
#
_entry.id   d1327194b5ec603e31c3ad6e630699b5
#
_cell.length_a   1.000
_cell.length_b   1.000
_cell.length_c   1.000
_cell.angle_alpha   90.00
_cell.angle_beta   90.00
_cell.angle_gamma   90.00
#
_symmetry.space_group_name_H-M   'P 1'
#
loop_
_entity.id
_entity.type
_entity.pdbx_description
1 polymer ?
#
loop_
_entity_poly.entity_id
_entity_poly.type
_entity_poly.pdbx_seq_one_letter_code
_entity_poly.pdbx_strand_id
1 'polypeptide(L)'
;MQPQGHIQVLLNQLAFHYNPQAALDAPRFCIGAEGIPGDGNGRKVFLEEGITEDVCAKLKAMGHDTQIVTGYGRGVFGRGQLIRSHVEDGVIVYSGGSDPRGDGAAYPG
;
A
#
# COMPACT_ATOMS: atom_id res chain seq x y z
N MET A 1 -4.56 9.48 4.12
CA MET A 1 -3.92 8.19 3.64
C MET A 1 -4.28 6.98 4.49
N GLN A 2 -4.42 7.11 5.79
CA GLN A 2 -4.66 5.94 6.65
C GLN A 2 -5.82 5.04 6.20
N PRO A 3 -7.06 5.52 5.99
CA PRO A 3 -8.14 4.63 5.54
C PRO A 3 -7.85 3.95 4.21
N GLN A 4 -7.26 4.67 3.27
CA GLN A 4 -6.89 4.14 1.95
C GLN A 4 -5.83 3.04 2.07
N GLY A 5 -4.81 3.26 2.87
CA GLY A 5 -3.75 2.28 3.12
C GLY A 5 -4.26 1.02 3.80
N HIS A 6 -5.10 1.17 4.83
CA HIS A 6 -5.70 0.04 5.54
C HIS A 6 -6.52 -0.84 4.60
N ILE A 7 -7.38 -0.25 3.78
CA ILE A 7 -8.22 -0.99 2.83
C ILE A 7 -7.36 -1.75 1.82
N GLN A 8 -6.36 -1.11 1.24
CA GLN A 8 -5.49 -1.75 0.24
C GLN A 8 -4.75 -2.97 0.82
N VAL A 9 -4.15 -2.82 2.00
CA VAL A 9 -3.40 -3.90 2.65
C VAL A 9 -4.34 -5.03 3.08
N LEU A 10 -5.51 -4.71 3.63
CA LEU A 10 -6.51 -5.72 3.98
C LEU A 10 -7.03 -6.48 2.77
N LEU A 11 -7.34 -5.81 1.67
CA LEU A 11 -7.78 -6.46 0.44
C LEU A 11 -6.70 -7.37 -0.14
N ASN A 12 -5.43 -6.95 -0.09
CA ASN A 12 -4.32 -7.79 -0.53
C ASN A 12 -4.27 -9.11 0.25
N GLN A 13 -4.57 -9.07 1.55
CA GLN A 13 -4.64 -10.28 2.36
C GLN A 13 -5.91 -11.10 2.14
N LEU A 14 -7.07 -10.44 2.21
CA LEU A 14 -8.37 -11.12 2.29
C LEU A 14 -8.91 -11.53 0.92
N ALA A 15 -8.73 -10.68 -0.09
CA ALA A 15 -9.25 -10.92 -1.44
C ALA A 15 -8.21 -11.56 -2.37
N PHE A 16 -6.95 -11.15 -2.28
CA PHE A 16 -5.88 -11.62 -3.16
C PHE A 16 -4.95 -12.65 -2.50
N HIS A 17 -5.22 -13.02 -1.27
CA HIS A 17 -4.52 -14.08 -0.53
C HIS A 17 -3.00 -13.87 -0.39
N TYR A 18 -2.55 -12.63 -0.35
CA TYR A 18 -1.16 -12.31 -0.08
C TYR A 18 -0.81 -12.63 1.38
N ASN A 19 0.42 -13.07 1.63
CA ASN A 19 0.93 -13.13 3.00
C ASN A 19 1.16 -11.71 3.55
N PRO A 20 1.34 -11.52 4.87
CA PRO A 20 1.50 -10.18 5.46
C PRO A 20 2.59 -9.33 4.81
N GLN A 21 3.77 -9.89 4.55
CA GLN A 21 4.86 -9.13 3.95
C GLN A 21 4.55 -8.75 2.50
N ALA A 22 4.05 -9.68 1.69
CA ALA A 22 3.66 -9.41 0.31
C ALA A 22 2.53 -8.37 0.22
N ALA A 23 1.58 -8.38 1.16
CA ALA A 23 0.51 -7.41 1.23
C ALA A 23 1.03 -5.99 1.50
N LEU A 24 2.07 -5.86 2.33
CA LEU A 24 2.73 -4.59 2.62
C LEU A 24 3.65 -4.13 1.48
N ASP A 25 4.33 -5.06 0.82
CA ASP A 25 5.26 -4.77 -0.28
C ASP A 25 4.56 -4.32 -1.56
N ALA A 26 3.31 -4.72 -1.77
CA ALA A 26 2.56 -4.39 -2.97
C ALA A 26 2.46 -2.87 -3.18
N PRO A 27 2.61 -2.39 -4.42
CA PRO A 27 2.53 -0.97 -4.70
C PRO A 27 1.13 -0.42 -4.38
N ARG A 28 1.10 0.79 -3.84
CA ARG A 28 -0.10 1.44 -3.34
C ARG A 28 -0.50 2.63 -4.20
N PHE A 29 -1.71 3.10 -3.99
CA PHE A 29 -2.16 4.39 -4.49
C PHE A 29 -2.61 5.27 -3.34
N CYS A 30 -2.64 6.58 -3.60
CA CYS A 30 -3.14 7.57 -2.65
C CYS A 30 -3.86 8.68 -3.42
N ILE A 31 -5.07 9.00 -2.99
CA ILE A 31 -5.85 10.09 -3.58
C ILE A 31 -5.79 11.28 -2.63
N GLY A 32 -5.44 12.45 -3.18
CA GLY A 32 -5.46 13.69 -2.42
C GLY A 32 -4.50 13.70 -1.23
N ALA A 33 -3.22 13.68 -1.48
CA ALA A 33 -2.21 13.74 -0.42
C ALA A 33 -1.87 15.19 -0.08
N GLU A 34 -2.25 15.65 1.11
CA GLU A 34 -1.86 16.96 1.61
C GLU A 34 -0.33 17.10 1.69
N GLY A 35 0.18 18.25 1.29
CA GLY A 35 1.60 18.57 1.38
C GLY A 35 2.47 18.02 0.25
N ILE A 36 1.88 17.41 -0.78
CA ILE A 36 2.63 17.02 -1.96
C ILE A 36 2.62 18.18 -2.97
N PRO A 37 3.80 18.64 -3.44
CA PRO A 37 3.86 19.65 -4.48
C PRO A 37 3.13 19.17 -5.75
N GLY A 38 2.21 19.99 -6.26
CA GLY A 38 1.47 19.71 -7.48
C GLY A 38 0.06 19.15 -7.30
N ASP A 39 -0.38 18.87 -6.07
CA ASP A 39 -1.76 18.46 -5.79
C ASP A 39 -2.62 19.64 -5.35
N GLY A 40 -2.78 20.62 -6.24
CA GLY A 40 -3.51 21.86 -5.93
C GLY A 40 -4.98 21.70 -5.56
N ASN A 41 -5.60 20.57 -5.85
CA ASN A 41 -7.05 20.35 -5.66
C ASN A 41 -7.38 19.12 -4.78
N GLY A 42 -6.39 18.41 -4.25
CA GLY A 42 -6.61 17.21 -3.45
C GLY A 42 -7.28 16.05 -4.23
N ARG A 43 -7.22 16.08 -5.56
CA ARG A 43 -7.87 15.08 -6.43
C ARG A 43 -6.90 14.25 -7.25
N LYS A 44 -5.62 14.57 -7.19
CA LYS A 44 -4.60 13.83 -7.91
C LYS A 44 -4.49 12.41 -7.35
N VAL A 45 -4.35 11.44 -8.23
CA VAL A 45 -4.13 10.04 -7.88
C VAL A 45 -2.64 9.74 -7.97
N PHE A 46 -2.00 9.56 -6.83
CA PHE A 46 -0.60 9.16 -6.76
C PHE A 46 -0.53 7.64 -6.82
N LEU A 47 0.28 7.15 -7.75
CA LEU A 47 0.51 5.73 -7.97
C LEU A 47 1.96 5.41 -7.63
N GLU A 48 2.16 4.40 -6.80
CA GLU A 48 3.50 3.98 -6.43
C GLU A 48 4.19 3.27 -7.59
N GLU A 49 5.50 3.45 -7.68
CA GLU A 49 6.36 2.67 -8.56
C GLU A 49 6.08 1.17 -8.40
N GLY A 50 5.90 0.49 -9.52
CA GLY A 50 5.47 -0.91 -9.55
C GLY A 50 4.05 -1.12 -10.07
N ILE A 51 3.20 -0.08 -10.03
CA ILE A 51 1.93 -0.09 -10.75
C ILE A 51 2.23 0.05 -12.25
N THR A 52 1.67 -0.84 -13.06
CA THR A 52 1.97 -0.91 -14.50
C THR A 52 1.48 0.32 -15.26
N GLU A 53 2.17 0.64 -16.35
CA GLU A 53 1.76 1.74 -17.23
C GLU A 53 0.38 1.53 -17.84
N ASP A 54 -0.02 0.28 -18.07
CA ASP A 54 -1.35 -0.08 -18.56
C ASP A 54 -2.45 0.37 -17.59
N VAL A 55 -2.27 0.13 -16.30
CA VAL A 55 -3.20 0.60 -15.25
C VAL A 55 -3.24 2.13 -15.21
N CYS A 56 -2.09 2.79 -15.29
CA CYS A 56 -2.02 4.25 -15.34
C CYS A 56 -2.80 4.81 -16.54
N ALA A 57 -2.61 4.22 -17.72
CA ALA A 57 -3.30 4.63 -18.95
C ALA A 57 -4.82 4.45 -18.83
N LYS A 58 -5.27 3.34 -18.27
CA LYS A 58 -6.69 3.08 -18.05
C LYS A 58 -7.31 4.08 -17.08
N LEU A 59 -6.62 4.42 -15.99
CA LEU A 59 -7.08 5.43 -15.03
C LEU A 59 -7.18 6.81 -15.68
N LYS A 60 -6.20 7.20 -16.49
CA LYS A 60 -6.24 8.46 -17.26
C LYS A 60 -7.40 8.48 -18.24
N ALA A 61 -7.67 7.37 -18.93
CA ALA A 61 -8.79 7.24 -19.84
C ALA A 61 -10.15 7.40 -19.13
N MET A 62 -10.23 7.05 -17.85
CA MET A 62 -11.40 7.27 -17.00
C MET A 62 -11.54 8.71 -16.49
N GLY A 63 -10.56 9.59 -16.77
CA GLY A 63 -10.56 10.98 -16.35
C GLY A 63 -9.78 11.28 -15.07
N HIS A 64 -9.03 10.34 -14.53
CA HIS A 64 -8.18 10.57 -13.35
C HIS A 64 -6.88 11.27 -13.72
N ASP A 65 -6.48 12.25 -12.90
CA ASP A 65 -5.17 12.87 -12.97
C ASP A 65 -4.18 12.05 -12.15
N THR A 66 -3.33 11.27 -12.82
CA THR A 66 -2.42 10.32 -12.18
C THR A 66 -0.99 10.79 -12.21
N GLN A 67 -0.23 10.47 -11.16
CA GLN A 67 1.20 10.72 -11.08
C GLN A 67 1.90 9.51 -10.46
N ILE A 68 2.95 9.01 -11.13
CA ILE A 68 3.83 7.97 -10.57
C ILE A 68 4.78 8.60 -9.56
N VAL A 69 4.93 7.96 -8.41
CA VAL A 69 5.84 8.37 -7.35
C VAL A 69 6.88 7.29 -7.11
N THR A 70 8.15 7.70 -7.12
CA THR A 70 9.31 6.81 -7.00
C THR A 70 10.21 7.23 -5.83
N GLY A 71 11.13 6.35 -5.44
CA GLY A 71 12.18 6.64 -4.47
C GLY A 71 11.65 7.11 -3.11
N TYR A 72 12.25 8.15 -2.56
CA TYR A 72 11.87 8.69 -1.25
C TYR A 72 10.47 9.33 -1.21
N GLY A 73 9.94 9.73 -2.37
CA GLY A 73 8.57 10.23 -2.47
C GLY A 73 7.51 9.21 -2.05
N ARG A 74 7.81 7.93 -2.04
CA ARG A 74 6.90 6.85 -1.64
C ARG A 74 6.42 6.92 -0.19
N GLY A 75 7.01 7.79 0.62
CA GLY A 75 6.52 8.05 1.98
C GLY A 75 5.07 8.50 2.06
N VAL A 76 4.51 9.05 0.99
CA VAL A 76 3.10 9.47 0.90
C VAL A 76 2.12 8.29 1.01
N PHE A 77 2.55 7.09 0.71
CA PHE A 77 1.73 5.88 0.76
C PHE A 77 1.62 5.28 2.17
N GLY A 78 2.17 5.97 3.16
CA GLY A 78 2.13 5.55 4.54
C GLY A 78 3.08 4.39 4.85
N ARG A 79 3.01 3.94 6.09
CA ARG A 79 3.80 2.81 6.60
C ARG A 79 2.87 1.91 7.39
N GLY A 80 2.98 0.62 7.17
CA GLY A 80 2.15 -0.38 7.82
C GLY A 80 2.96 -1.38 8.64
N GLN A 81 2.30 -1.91 9.65
CA GLN A 81 2.74 -3.10 10.36
C GLN A 81 1.56 -4.07 10.38
N LEU A 82 1.80 -5.31 10.10
CA LEU A 82 0.75 -6.29 9.94
C LEU A 82 1.08 -7.58 10.66
N ILE A 83 0.13 -8.04 11.45
CA ILE A 83 0.18 -9.35 12.09
C ILE A 83 -1.10 -10.09 11.74
N ARG A 84 -0.95 -11.28 11.21
CA ARG A 84 -2.05 -12.18 10.91
C ARG A 84 -1.97 -13.40 11.82
N SER A 85 -3.07 -13.74 12.49
CA SER A 85 -3.18 -15.01 13.18
C SER A 85 -3.84 -16.04 12.26
N HIS A 86 -3.35 -17.26 12.28
CA HIS A 86 -3.91 -18.38 11.56
C HIS A 86 -3.67 -19.69 12.33
N VAL A 87 -4.35 -20.75 11.94
CA VAL A 87 -4.22 -22.06 12.59
C VAL A 87 -3.43 -22.97 11.66
N GLU A 88 -2.35 -23.58 12.19
CA GLU A 88 -1.59 -24.64 11.54
C GLU A 88 -1.49 -25.83 12.49
N ASP A 89 -1.88 -27.01 12.00
CA ASP A 89 -1.84 -28.25 12.79
C ASP A 89 -2.52 -28.15 14.18
N GLY A 90 -3.63 -27.39 14.24
CA GLY A 90 -4.38 -27.15 15.48
C GLY A 90 -3.74 -26.12 16.42
N VAL A 91 -2.68 -25.46 16.03
CA VAL A 91 -1.97 -24.44 16.80
C VAL A 91 -2.15 -23.05 16.16
N ILE A 92 -2.40 -22.05 17.00
CA ILE A 92 -2.45 -20.65 16.54
C ILE A 92 -1.02 -20.16 16.25
N VAL A 93 -0.81 -19.68 15.03
CA VAL A 93 0.46 -19.14 14.55
C VAL A 93 0.24 -17.68 14.14
N TYR A 94 1.23 -16.85 14.42
CA TYR A 94 1.23 -15.44 14.00
C TYR A 94 2.26 -15.21 12.90
N SER A 95 1.83 -14.59 11.82
CA SER A 95 2.71 -14.16 10.74
C SER A 95 2.77 -12.63 10.73
N GLY A 96 3.98 -12.08 10.79
CA GLY A 96 4.20 -10.64 10.83
C GLY A 96 4.86 -10.13 9.55
N GLY A 97 4.55 -8.89 9.21
CA GLY A 97 5.20 -8.15 8.15
C GLY A 97 5.48 -6.71 8.56
N SER A 98 6.57 -6.15 8.05
CA SER A 98 6.95 -4.76 8.26
C SER A 98 7.07 -4.04 6.93
N ASP A 99 6.60 -2.80 6.89
CA ASP A 99 6.55 -2.00 5.68
C ASP A 99 7.96 -1.64 5.19
N PRO A 100 8.31 -1.96 3.93
CA PRO A 100 9.61 -1.60 3.36
C PRO A 100 9.81 -0.09 3.20
N ARG A 101 8.73 0.71 3.33
CA ARG A 101 8.79 2.18 3.29
C ARG A 101 9.23 2.80 4.61
N GLY A 102 9.50 1.99 5.62
CA GLY A 102 9.97 2.40 6.94
C GLY A 102 11.02 1.46 7.51
N ASP A 103 11.65 1.87 8.61
CA ASP A 103 12.71 1.13 9.30
C ASP A 103 12.14 0.31 10.47
N GLY A 104 11.11 -0.46 10.21
CA GLY A 104 10.48 -1.32 11.19
C GLY A 104 10.84 -2.79 11.01
N ALA A 105 10.52 -3.58 12.02
CA ALA A 105 10.58 -5.04 11.93
C ALA A 105 9.51 -5.66 12.83
N ALA A 106 9.06 -6.86 12.46
CA ALA A 106 8.17 -7.66 13.29
C ALA A 106 9.02 -8.67 14.08
N TYR A 107 9.01 -8.55 15.38
CA TYR A 107 9.72 -9.47 16.27
C TYR A 107 8.73 -10.25 17.14
N PRO A 108 8.98 -11.54 17.36
CA PRO A 108 8.22 -12.29 18.37
C PRO A 108 8.51 -11.73 19.76
N GLY A 109 7.49 -11.57 20.54
CA GLY A 109 7.58 -11.14 21.94
C GLY A 109 8.03 -12.27 22.88
#